data_09f70fd5c0f062c8aa20788bbb6c507e
#
_entry.id   09f70fd5c0f062c8aa20788bbb6c507e
#
_cell.length_a   1.000
_cell.length_b   1.000
_cell.length_c   1.000
_cell.angle_alpha   90.00
_cell.angle_beta   90.00
_cell.angle_gamma   90.00
#
_symmetry.space_group_name_H-M   'P 1'
#
loop_
_entity.id
_entity.type
_entity.pdbx_description
1 polymer ?
#
loop_
_entity_poly.entity_id
_entity_poly.type
_entity_poly.pdbx_seq_one_letter_code
_entity_poly.pdbx_strand_id
1 'polypeptide(L)'
;MNKPKFGYGWLIKWILAAILLAGGILMKLYQEEVVYATTGIAIVLFSLLRVVPLMKTLKKEVLRTINLIEIIFDTIMGGILIYVVFSGSIASGSASRDLWIGIYGYLLAVFFYARGMIYFISLYFFGEKTEPMKFWFHIVCISLGPVILVLTMLQKDIISTLGWLVLFISVSGGAYLGYDGYGGYRKYRESSKSINEAKRESKNPSVEKELPKPIKEEPEEKQPYAS
;
A
#
# COMPACT_ATOMS: atom_id res chain seq x y z
N MET A 1 3.82 24.35 22.01
CA MET A 1 4.68 23.25 21.53
C MET A 1 3.79 22.14 21.00
N ASN A 2 3.74 21.96 19.67
CA ASN A 2 2.98 20.87 19.06
C ASN A 2 3.72 19.55 19.35
N LYS A 3 3.12 18.69 20.16
CA LYS A 3 3.62 17.34 20.38
C LYS A 3 3.60 16.58 19.05
N PRO A 4 4.71 16.05 18.54
CA PRO A 4 4.69 15.23 17.35
C PRO A 4 3.81 14.02 17.61
N LYS A 5 2.68 13.92 16.89
CA LYS A 5 1.81 12.74 16.92
C LYS A 5 2.50 11.63 16.10
N PHE A 6 3.45 10.94 16.71
CA PHE A 6 3.99 9.71 16.11
C PHE A 6 2.93 8.63 16.24
N GLY A 7 2.17 8.43 15.15
CA GLY A 7 1.19 7.36 15.08
C GLY A 7 1.85 6.00 14.93
N TYR A 8 1.10 4.93 15.22
CA TYR A 8 1.51 3.53 15.02
C TYR A 8 1.57 3.10 13.54
N GLY A 9 1.82 4.05 12.62
CA GLY A 9 1.89 3.79 11.17
C GLY A 9 2.95 2.74 10.79
N TRP A 10 4.04 2.62 11.54
CA TRP A 10 5.06 1.60 11.36
C TRP A 10 4.52 0.17 11.65
N LEU A 11 3.64 0.03 12.64
CA LEU A 11 3.01 -1.25 12.98
C LEU A 11 2.07 -1.72 11.86
N ILE A 12 1.28 -0.80 11.32
CA ILE A 12 0.39 -1.09 10.17
C ILE A 12 1.21 -1.56 8.97
N LYS A 13 2.36 -0.95 8.68
CA LYS A 13 3.25 -1.38 7.58
C LYS A 13 3.79 -2.79 7.80
N TRP A 14 4.14 -3.16 9.01
CA TRP A 14 4.61 -4.52 9.34
C TRP A 14 3.49 -5.54 9.21
N ILE A 15 2.27 -5.21 9.67
CA ILE A 15 1.10 -6.07 9.51
C ILE A 15 0.81 -6.28 8.02
N LEU A 16 0.83 -5.20 7.22
CA LEU A 16 0.64 -5.28 5.77
C LEU A 16 1.74 -6.11 5.09
N ALA A 17 3.00 -5.96 5.50
CA ALA A 17 4.10 -6.77 4.99
C ALA A 17 3.89 -8.25 5.28
N ALA A 18 3.48 -8.61 6.51
CA ALA A 18 3.19 -9.97 6.90
C ALA A 18 2.01 -10.57 6.10
N ILE A 19 0.92 -9.81 5.94
CA ILE A 19 -0.25 -10.23 5.14
C ILE A 19 0.15 -10.44 3.68
N LEU A 20 0.95 -9.53 3.11
CA LEU A 20 1.40 -9.61 1.73
C LEU A 20 2.26 -10.86 1.51
N LEU A 21 3.23 -11.12 2.40
CA LEU A 21 4.08 -12.31 2.34
C LEU A 21 3.28 -13.60 2.50
N ALA A 22 2.40 -13.65 3.50
CA ALA A 22 1.54 -14.81 3.72
C ALA A 22 0.64 -15.07 2.49
N GLY A 23 0.03 -14.03 1.93
CA GLY A 23 -0.79 -14.12 0.72
C GLY A 23 -0.01 -14.67 -0.48
N GLY A 24 1.22 -14.17 -0.71
CA GLY A 24 2.07 -14.66 -1.80
C GLY A 24 2.47 -16.13 -1.64
N ILE A 25 2.79 -16.55 -0.41
CA ILE A 25 3.11 -17.96 -0.11
C ILE A 25 1.87 -18.84 -0.29
N LEU A 26 0.73 -18.44 0.23
CA LEU A 26 -0.52 -19.17 0.08
C LEU A 26 -0.93 -19.33 -1.38
N MET A 27 -0.80 -18.27 -2.18
CA MET A 27 -1.06 -18.35 -3.62
C MET A 27 -0.13 -19.33 -4.36
N LYS A 28 1.08 -19.55 -3.85
CA LYS A 28 2.00 -20.51 -4.45
C LYS A 28 1.74 -21.94 -4.00
N LEU A 29 1.32 -22.14 -2.74
CA LEU A 29 1.12 -23.47 -2.13
C LEU A 29 -0.26 -24.06 -2.42
N TYR A 30 -1.28 -23.23 -2.31
CA TYR A 30 -2.69 -23.59 -2.52
C TYR A 30 -3.12 -23.07 -3.86
N GLN A 31 -3.15 -23.98 -4.82
CA GLN A 31 -3.35 -23.77 -6.24
C GLN A 31 -4.61 -22.92 -6.61
N GLU A 32 -5.28 -23.28 -7.63
CA GLU A 32 -6.28 -22.57 -8.44
C GLU A 32 -7.36 -21.84 -7.61
N GLU A 33 -7.92 -22.48 -6.59
CA GLU A 33 -9.00 -21.91 -5.77
C GLU A 33 -8.55 -20.65 -5.02
N VAL A 34 -7.35 -20.68 -4.44
CA VAL A 34 -6.79 -19.53 -3.71
C VAL A 34 -6.45 -18.40 -4.66
N VAL A 35 -5.91 -18.71 -5.85
CA VAL A 35 -5.59 -17.69 -6.86
C VAL A 35 -6.87 -16.99 -7.34
N TYR A 36 -7.91 -17.75 -7.64
CA TYR A 36 -9.22 -17.19 -8.01
C TYR A 36 -9.83 -16.34 -6.90
N ALA A 37 -9.91 -16.89 -5.69
CA ALA A 37 -10.50 -16.19 -4.55
C ALA A 37 -9.75 -14.89 -4.23
N THR A 38 -8.42 -14.95 -4.10
CA THR A 38 -7.60 -13.79 -3.76
C THR A 38 -7.60 -12.75 -4.85
N THR A 39 -7.54 -13.15 -6.13
CA THR A 39 -7.65 -12.23 -7.27
C THR A 39 -9.01 -11.55 -7.29
N GLY A 40 -10.10 -12.31 -7.15
CA GLY A 40 -11.46 -11.77 -7.13
C GLY A 40 -11.68 -10.81 -5.96
N ILE A 41 -11.28 -11.21 -4.73
CA ILE A 41 -11.36 -10.35 -3.55
C ILE A 41 -10.52 -9.09 -3.71
N ALA A 42 -9.29 -9.20 -4.22
CA ALA A 42 -8.44 -8.04 -4.45
C ALA A 42 -9.09 -7.06 -5.44
N ILE A 43 -9.61 -7.54 -6.57
CA ILE A 43 -10.28 -6.71 -7.57
C ILE A 43 -11.48 -5.97 -6.96
N VAL A 44 -12.37 -6.67 -6.26
CA VAL A 44 -13.56 -6.08 -5.62
C VAL A 44 -13.16 -5.07 -4.56
N LEU A 45 -12.20 -5.40 -3.70
CA LEU A 45 -11.76 -4.54 -2.61
C LEU A 45 -11.13 -3.25 -3.14
N PHE A 46 -10.20 -3.35 -4.09
CA PHE A 46 -9.58 -2.17 -4.70
C PHE A 46 -10.58 -1.33 -5.48
N SER A 47 -11.56 -1.95 -6.13
CA SER A 47 -12.64 -1.26 -6.82
C SER A 47 -13.50 -0.46 -5.85
N LEU A 48 -13.97 -1.08 -4.76
CA LEU A 48 -14.80 -0.43 -3.76
C LEU A 48 -14.07 0.67 -2.99
N LEU A 49 -12.79 0.49 -2.67
CA LEU A 49 -11.98 1.52 -2.01
C LEU A 49 -11.84 2.79 -2.86
N ARG A 50 -11.97 2.70 -4.18
CA ARG A 50 -11.93 3.85 -5.09
C ARG A 50 -13.21 4.68 -5.10
N VAL A 51 -14.35 4.14 -4.64
CA VAL A 51 -15.63 4.86 -4.62
C VAL A 51 -15.55 6.13 -3.79
N VAL A 52 -14.98 6.05 -2.58
CA VAL A 52 -14.93 7.18 -1.64
C VAL A 52 -14.11 8.36 -2.16
N PRO A 53 -12.87 8.19 -2.64
CA PRO A 53 -12.12 9.29 -3.24
C PRO A 53 -12.76 9.81 -4.51
N LEU A 54 -13.36 8.93 -5.34
CA LEU A 54 -14.04 9.31 -6.56
C LEU A 54 -15.17 10.33 -6.30
N MET A 55 -16.03 10.03 -5.34
CA MET A 55 -17.16 10.89 -5.00
C MET A 55 -16.74 12.25 -4.45
N LYS A 56 -15.55 12.33 -3.82
CA LYS A 56 -15.06 13.56 -3.20
C LYS A 56 -14.23 14.44 -4.13
N THR A 57 -13.52 13.86 -5.09
CA THR A 57 -12.46 14.57 -5.83
C THR A 57 -12.86 14.99 -7.24
N LEU A 58 -13.72 14.25 -7.91
CA LEU A 58 -14.07 14.54 -9.30
C LEU A 58 -15.24 15.52 -9.41
N LYS A 59 -14.95 16.73 -9.84
CA LYS A 59 -15.95 17.78 -10.10
C LYS A 59 -16.67 17.62 -11.44
N LYS A 60 -16.04 16.97 -12.43
CA LYS A 60 -16.64 16.74 -13.76
C LYS A 60 -17.51 15.49 -13.73
N GLU A 61 -18.81 15.64 -14.02
CA GLU A 61 -19.78 14.54 -14.02
C GLU A 61 -19.38 13.39 -14.94
N VAL A 62 -18.92 13.71 -16.14
CA VAL A 62 -18.52 12.70 -17.14
C VAL A 62 -17.38 11.83 -16.62
N LEU A 63 -16.34 12.42 -16.03
CA LEU A 63 -15.22 11.67 -15.45
C LEU A 63 -15.68 10.79 -14.29
N ARG A 64 -16.59 11.31 -13.47
CA ARG A 64 -17.18 10.54 -12.37
C ARG A 64 -17.96 9.33 -12.89
N THR A 65 -18.75 9.51 -13.95
CA THR A 65 -19.52 8.43 -14.57
C THR A 65 -18.62 7.36 -15.17
N ILE A 66 -17.58 7.73 -15.91
CA ILE A 66 -16.63 6.77 -16.52
C ILE A 66 -15.91 5.95 -15.44
N ASN A 67 -15.41 6.61 -14.40
CA ASN A 67 -14.78 5.90 -13.30
C ASN A 67 -15.76 5.02 -12.51
N LEU A 68 -17.04 5.41 -12.42
CA LEU A 68 -18.09 4.59 -11.83
C LEU A 68 -18.35 3.33 -12.67
N ILE A 69 -18.41 3.46 -13.98
CA ILE A 69 -18.55 2.33 -14.92
C ILE A 69 -17.36 1.37 -14.74
N GLU A 70 -16.13 1.89 -14.62
CA GLU A 70 -14.94 1.09 -14.35
C GLU A 70 -15.08 0.32 -13.03
N ILE A 71 -15.53 0.97 -11.96
CA ILE A 71 -15.74 0.33 -10.66
C ILE A 71 -16.79 -0.79 -10.74
N ILE A 72 -17.91 -0.54 -11.43
CA ILE A 72 -18.95 -1.55 -11.64
C ILE A 72 -18.38 -2.75 -12.42
N PHE A 73 -17.66 -2.48 -13.51
CA PHE A 73 -17.02 -3.53 -14.31
C PHE A 73 -16.05 -4.36 -13.48
N ASP A 74 -15.13 -3.72 -12.75
CA ASP A 74 -14.18 -4.40 -11.86
C ASP A 74 -14.91 -5.25 -10.82
N THR A 75 -15.97 -4.71 -10.22
CA THR A 75 -16.76 -5.42 -9.20
C THR A 75 -17.45 -6.66 -9.77
N ILE A 76 -18.00 -6.56 -10.98
CA ILE A 76 -18.63 -7.70 -11.69
C ILE A 76 -17.56 -8.76 -11.99
N MET A 77 -16.41 -8.36 -12.54
CA MET A 77 -15.32 -9.30 -12.88
C MET A 77 -14.79 -10.01 -11.64
N GLY A 78 -14.51 -9.26 -10.57
CA GLY A 78 -14.08 -9.86 -9.31
C GLY A 78 -15.15 -10.73 -8.66
N GLY A 79 -16.42 -10.33 -8.77
CA GLY A 79 -17.57 -11.11 -8.30
C GLY A 79 -17.71 -12.46 -9.03
N ILE A 80 -17.49 -12.49 -10.35
CA ILE A 80 -17.47 -13.74 -11.13
C ILE A 80 -16.38 -14.68 -10.61
N LEU A 81 -15.15 -14.16 -10.39
CA LEU A 81 -14.04 -14.97 -9.88
C LEU A 81 -14.35 -15.57 -8.50
N ILE A 82 -14.92 -14.77 -7.61
CA ILE A 82 -15.34 -15.22 -6.28
C ILE A 82 -16.46 -16.29 -6.39
N TYR A 83 -17.46 -16.03 -7.23
CA TYR A 83 -18.58 -16.96 -7.43
C TYR A 83 -18.10 -18.33 -7.90
N VAL A 84 -17.15 -18.37 -8.85
CA VAL A 84 -16.59 -19.61 -9.40
C VAL A 84 -15.96 -20.49 -8.32
N VAL A 85 -15.29 -19.88 -7.32
CA VAL A 85 -14.72 -20.59 -6.17
C VAL A 85 -15.83 -21.15 -5.27
N PHE A 86 -16.75 -20.28 -4.85
CA PHE A 86 -17.80 -20.67 -3.90
C PHE A 86 -18.82 -21.67 -4.49
N SER A 87 -19.00 -21.66 -5.82
CA SER A 87 -19.85 -22.65 -6.51
C SER A 87 -19.19 -24.03 -6.60
N GLY A 88 -17.92 -24.18 -6.21
CA GLY A 88 -17.16 -25.42 -6.36
C GLY A 88 -16.82 -25.77 -7.82
N SER A 89 -17.00 -24.83 -8.74
CA SER A 89 -16.78 -25.06 -10.17
C SER A 89 -15.32 -25.36 -10.53
N ILE A 90 -14.35 -25.00 -9.68
CA ILE A 90 -12.91 -25.28 -9.82
C ILE A 90 -12.45 -26.43 -8.89
N ALA A 91 -13.32 -26.98 -8.06
CA ALA A 91 -12.95 -28.04 -7.16
C ALA A 91 -12.44 -29.27 -7.93
N SER A 92 -11.50 -29.99 -7.33
CA SER A 92 -10.95 -31.21 -7.90
C SER A 92 -12.04 -32.22 -8.22
N GLY A 93 -12.15 -32.62 -9.49
CA GLY A 93 -13.21 -33.53 -9.97
C GLY A 93 -14.46 -32.82 -10.52
N SER A 94 -14.54 -31.50 -10.50
CA SER A 94 -15.63 -30.77 -11.18
C SER A 94 -15.50 -30.87 -12.69
N ALA A 95 -16.60 -31.18 -13.39
CA ALA A 95 -16.64 -31.23 -14.86
C ALA A 95 -16.39 -29.87 -15.53
N SER A 96 -16.59 -28.76 -14.80
CA SER A 96 -16.39 -27.41 -15.28
C SER A 96 -15.01 -26.82 -14.97
N ARG A 97 -14.16 -27.57 -14.25
CA ARG A 97 -12.85 -27.10 -13.79
C ARG A 97 -11.97 -26.61 -14.93
N ASP A 98 -11.75 -27.46 -15.94
CA ASP A 98 -10.87 -27.14 -17.07
C ASP A 98 -11.38 -25.95 -17.87
N LEU A 99 -12.70 -25.81 -18.01
CA LEU A 99 -13.32 -24.66 -18.63
C LEU A 99 -12.99 -23.37 -17.89
N TRP A 100 -13.16 -23.35 -16.56
CA TRP A 100 -12.90 -22.15 -15.77
C TRP A 100 -11.41 -21.80 -15.71
N ILE A 101 -10.53 -22.80 -15.63
CA ILE A 101 -9.08 -22.58 -15.72
C ILE A 101 -8.71 -21.93 -17.06
N GLY A 102 -9.30 -22.40 -18.16
CA GLY A 102 -9.10 -21.80 -19.47
C GLY A 102 -9.63 -20.37 -19.57
N ILE A 103 -10.80 -20.11 -19.01
CA ILE A 103 -11.43 -18.77 -19.04
C ILE A 103 -10.71 -17.76 -18.15
N TYR A 104 -10.06 -18.18 -17.07
CA TYR A 104 -9.40 -17.28 -16.11
C TYR A 104 -8.45 -16.29 -16.79
N GLY A 105 -7.59 -16.79 -17.66
CA GLY A 105 -6.65 -15.95 -18.38
C GLY A 105 -7.33 -14.92 -19.28
N TYR A 106 -8.42 -15.28 -19.94
CA TYR A 106 -9.21 -14.35 -20.75
C TYR A 106 -9.87 -13.27 -19.89
N LEU A 107 -10.49 -13.65 -18.76
CA LEU A 107 -11.09 -12.69 -17.81
C LEU A 107 -10.04 -11.69 -17.30
N LEU A 108 -8.87 -12.19 -16.94
CA LEU A 108 -7.79 -11.36 -16.42
C LEU A 108 -7.21 -10.43 -17.49
N ALA A 109 -7.03 -10.94 -18.72
CA ALA A 109 -6.59 -10.14 -19.87
C ALA A 109 -7.57 -9.00 -20.16
N VAL A 110 -8.87 -9.30 -20.20
CA VAL A 110 -9.92 -8.30 -20.41
C VAL A 110 -9.94 -7.28 -19.26
N PHE A 111 -9.81 -7.72 -18.03
CA PHE A 111 -9.74 -6.84 -16.86
C PHE A 111 -8.60 -5.82 -16.97
N PHE A 112 -7.37 -6.28 -17.19
CA PHE A 112 -6.22 -5.40 -17.29
C PHE A 112 -6.29 -4.46 -18.50
N TYR A 113 -6.70 -4.99 -19.65
CA TYR A 113 -6.81 -4.20 -20.87
C TYR A 113 -7.89 -3.13 -20.75
N ALA A 114 -9.09 -3.50 -20.30
CA ALA A 114 -10.19 -2.55 -20.12
C ALA A 114 -9.84 -1.43 -19.13
N ARG A 115 -9.19 -1.80 -18.02
CA ARG A 115 -8.74 -0.83 -17.01
C ARG A 115 -7.75 0.19 -17.58
N GLY A 116 -6.76 -0.27 -18.32
CA GLY A 116 -5.80 0.61 -19.00
C GLY A 116 -6.48 1.50 -20.04
N MET A 117 -7.36 0.94 -20.86
CA MET A 117 -8.10 1.68 -21.90
C MET A 117 -9.02 2.75 -21.31
N ILE A 118 -9.80 2.44 -20.29
CA ILE A 118 -10.69 3.41 -19.63
C ILE A 118 -9.88 4.58 -19.09
N TYR A 119 -8.74 4.32 -18.47
CA TYR A 119 -7.85 5.39 -17.99
C TYR A 119 -7.34 6.29 -19.12
N PHE A 120 -6.83 5.70 -20.23
CA PHE A 120 -6.33 6.49 -21.35
C PHE A 120 -7.42 7.27 -22.05
N ILE A 121 -8.62 6.73 -22.16
CA ILE A 121 -9.80 7.45 -22.66
C ILE A 121 -10.11 8.64 -21.75
N SER A 122 -10.09 8.44 -20.43
CA SER A 122 -10.32 9.52 -19.45
C SER A 122 -9.26 10.61 -19.55
N LEU A 123 -8.02 10.23 -19.72
CA LEU A 123 -6.89 11.16 -19.86
C LEU A 123 -6.97 11.97 -21.15
N TYR A 124 -7.15 11.30 -22.29
CA TYR A 124 -7.07 11.92 -23.59
C TYR A 124 -8.30 12.75 -23.93
N PHE A 125 -9.50 12.18 -23.75
CA PHE A 125 -10.75 12.86 -24.15
C PHE A 125 -11.31 13.78 -23.08
N PHE A 126 -11.10 13.50 -21.81
CA PHE A 126 -11.72 14.25 -20.72
C PHE A 126 -10.72 15.08 -19.90
N GLY A 127 -9.42 15.01 -20.22
CA GLY A 127 -8.38 15.81 -19.60
C GLY A 127 -8.25 15.56 -18.10
N GLU A 128 -8.31 14.28 -17.69
CA GLU A 128 -8.06 13.92 -16.31
C GLU A 128 -6.61 14.29 -15.94
N LYS A 129 -6.43 14.98 -14.80
CA LYS A 129 -5.09 15.26 -14.29
C LYS A 129 -4.46 13.95 -13.81
N THR A 130 -3.32 13.62 -14.38
CA THR A 130 -2.63 12.38 -14.04
C THR A 130 -1.43 12.64 -13.14
N GLU A 131 -1.25 11.77 -12.17
CA GLU A 131 -0.02 11.65 -11.40
C GLU A 131 0.93 10.66 -12.11
N PRO A 132 2.26 10.86 -12.10
CA PRO A 132 3.19 9.96 -12.78
C PRO A 132 3.03 8.49 -12.38
N MET A 133 2.75 8.22 -11.10
CA MET A 133 2.50 6.86 -10.60
C MET A 133 1.27 6.21 -11.22
N LYS A 134 0.17 6.96 -11.34
CA LYS A 134 -1.06 6.49 -11.99
C LYS A 134 -0.82 6.17 -13.46
N PHE A 135 -0.13 7.05 -14.17
CA PHE A 135 0.19 6.89 -15.58
C PHE A 135 0.95 5.57 -15.83
N TRP A 136 2.06 5.36 -15.11
CA TRP A 136 2.86 4.15 -15.25
C TRP A 136 2.10 2.88 -14.88
N PHE A 137 1.29 2.94 -13.82
CA PHE A 137 0.44 1.81 -13.43
C PHE A 137 -0.50 1.39 -14.57
N HIS A 138 -1.15 2.33 -15.25
CA HIS A 138 -2.08 1.99 -16.33
C HIS A 138 -1.39 1.60 -17.64
N ILE A 139 -0.14 2.10 -17.89
CA ILE A 139 0.71 1.55 -18.96
C ILE A 139 1.01 0.06 -18.70
N VAL A 140 1.36 -0.29 -17.47
CA VAL A 140 1.59 -1.67 -17.09
C VAL A 140 0.30 -2.50 -17.29
N CYS A 141 -0.84 -2.00 -16.84
CA CYS A 141 -2.11 -2.70 -17.02
C CYS A 141 -2.42 -2.97 -18.50
N ILE A 142 -2.36 -1.95 -19.37
CA ILE A 142 -2.67 -2.12 -20.79
C ILE A 142 -1.67 -3.04 -21.51
N SER A 143 -0.42 -3.10 -21.03
CA SER A 143 0.60 -4.00 -21.57
C SER A 143 0.40 -5.44 -21.10
N LEU A 144 -0.02 -5.63 -19.83
CA LEU A 144 -0.26 -6.95 -19.26
C LEU A 144 -1.46 -7.66 -19.91
N GLY A 145 -2.51 -6.91 -20.28
CA GLY A 145 -3.70 -7.49 -20.92
C GLY A 145 -3.35 -8.34 -22.14
N PRO A 146 -2.72 -7.78 -23.20
CA PRO A 146 -2.28 -8.55 -24.38
C PRO A 146 -1.29 -9.67 -24.07
N VAL A 147 -0.35 -9.46 -23.13
CA VAL A 147 0.61 -10.50 -22.74
C VAL A 147 -0.11 -11.71 -22.14
N ILE A 148 -1.03 -11.48 -21.20
CA ILE A 148 -1.83 -12.55 -20.58
C ILE A 148 -2.71 -13.23 -21.64
N LEU A 149 -3.29 -12.47 -22.57
CA LEU A 149 -4.08 -13.01 -23.67
C LEU A 149 -3.26 -13.99 -24.54
N VAL A 150 -2.07 -13.58 -24.95
CA VAL A 150 -1.17 -14.43 -25.74
C VAL A 150 -0.76 -15.68 -24.96
N LEU A 151 -0.41 -15.56 -23.69
CA LEU A 151 -0.07 -16.70 -22.84
C LEU A 151 -1.26 -17.68 -22.70
N THR A 152 -2.48 -17.15 -22.56
CA THR A 152 -3.72 -17.96 -22.53
C THR A 152 -3.92 -18.72 -23.85
N MET A 153 -3.76 -18.04 -24.97
CA MET A 153 -3.91 -18.64 -26.29
C MET A 153 -2.86 -19.74 -26.57
N LEU A 154 -1.66 -19.58 -26.02
CA LEU A 154 -0.59 -20.57 -26.08
C LEU A 154 -0.78 -21.72 -25.08
N GLN A 155 -1.91 -21.80 -24.40
CA GLN A 155 -2.23 -22.80 -23.37
C GLN A 155 -1.14 -22.93 -22.29
N LYS A 156 -0.45 -21.84 -21.97
CA LYS A 156 0.51 -21.81 -20.87
C LYS A 156 -0.24 -21.79 -19.55
N ASP A 157 0.33 -22.45 -18.57
CA ASP A 157 -0.22 -22.44 -17.20
C ASP A 157 -0.08 -21.03 -16.59
N ILE A 158 -1.11 -20.23 -16.82
CA ILE A 158 -1.18 -18.85 -16.38
C ILE A 158 -1.28 -18.78 -14.87
N ILE A 159 -1.99 -19.71 -14.24
CA ILE A 159 -2.18 -19.74 -12.80
C ILE A 159 -0.84 -19.94 -12.10
N SER A 160 -0.03 -20.89 -12.55
CA SER A 160 1.33 -21.10 -12.04
C SER A 160 2.23 -19.88 -12.30
N THR A 161 2.19 -19.32 -13.50
CA THR A 161 2.96 -18.11 -13.86
C THR A 161 2.58 -16.93 -12.97
N LEU A 162 1.27 -16.71 -12.76
CA LEU A 162 0.78 -15.67 -11.85
C LEU A 162 1.17 -15.95 -10.40
N GLY A 163 1.12 -17.19 -9.96
CA GLY A 163 1.57 -17.59 -8.63
C GLY A 163 3.02 -17.18 -8.36
N TRP A 164 3.92 -17.39 -9.34
CA TRP A 164 5.31 -16.94 -9.25
C TRP A 164 5.44 -15.42 -9.26
N LEU A 165 4.70 -14.73 -10.13
CA LEU A 165 4.72 -13.28 -10.23
C LEU A 165 4.22 -12.63 -8.94
N VAL A 166 3.09 -13.12 -8.39
CA VAL A 166 2.53 -12.63 -7.13
C VAL A 166 3.48 -12.91 -5.97
N LEU A 167 4.11 -14.09 -5.92
CA LEU A 167 5.12 -14.41 -4.91
C LEU A 167 6.28 -13.40 -4.98
N PHE A 168 6.80 -13.12 -6.17
CA PHE A 168 7.87 -12.15 -6.36
C PHE A 168 7.47 -10.74 -5.92
N ILE A 169 6.28 -10.28 -6.33
CA ILE A 169 5.73 -8.98 -5.91
C ILE A 169 5.53 -8.93 -4.39
N SER A 170 5.02 -10.03 -3.81
CA SER A 170 4.77 -10.13 -2.37
C SER A 170 6.06 -10.08 -1.56
N VAL A 171 7.10 -10.77 -2.00
CA VAL A 171 8.42 -10.74 -1.36
C VAL A 171 9.05 -9.34 -1.48
N SER A 172 9.04 -8.76 -2.67
CA SER A 172 9.61 -7.43 -2.91
C SER A 172 8.84 -6.34 -2.16
N GLY A 173 7.52 -6.37 -2.23
CA GLY A 173 6.64 -5.43 -1.52
C GLY A 173 6.70 -5.59 0.00
N GLY A 174 6.74 -6.84 0.48
CA GLY A 174 6.91 -7.16 1.89
C GLY A 174 8.24 -6.68 2.45
N ALA A 175 9.34 -6.89 1.70
CA ALA A 175 10.66 -6.38 2.06
C ALA A 175 10.68 -4.84 2.12
N TYR A 176 10.09 -4.17 1.12
CA TYR A 176 9.97 -2.71 1.09
C TYR A 176 9.17 -2.17 2.28
N LEU A 177 7.98 -2.73 2.54
CA LEU A 177 7.13 -2.33 3.66
C LEU A 177 7.79 -2.61 5.01
N GLY A 178 8.51 -3.73 5.12
CA GLY A 178 9.28 -4.09 6.32
C GLY A 178 10.39 -3.09 6.59
N TYR A 179 11.15 -2.72 5.56
CA TYR A 179 12.23 -1.73 5.65
C TYR A 179 11.69 -0.34 6.02
N ASP A 180 10.65 0.12 5.34
CA ASP A 180 10.03 1.42 5.62
C ASP A 180 9.35 1.45 7.01
N GLY A 181 8.74 0.35 7.43
CA GLY A 181 8.21 0.15 8.78
C GLY A 181 9.31 0.21 9.85
N TYR A 182 10.49 -0.39 9.58
CA TYR A 182 11.64 -0.33 10.48
C TYR A 182 12.15 1.11 10.65
N GLY A 183 12.24 1.88 9.57
CA GLY A 183 12.57 3.31 9.63
C GLY A 183 11.61 4.11 10.49
N GLY A 184 10.30 3.83 10.37
CA GLY A 184 9.26 4.42 11.22
C GLY A 184 9.37 4.03 12.69
N TYR A 185 9.66 2.77 12.97
CA TYR A 185 9.90 2.26 14.33
C TYR A 185 11.11 2.92 14.99
N ARG A 186 12.23 3.06 14.26
CA ARG A 186 13.43 3.72 14.76
C ARG A 186 13.14 5.17 15.18
N LYS A 187 12.46 5.94 14.35
CA LYS A 187 12.03 7.31 14.66
C LYS A 187 11.11 7.37 15.89
N TYR A 188 10.16 6.44 16.00
CA TYR A 188 9.30 6.32 17.16
C TYR A 188 10.09 6.04 18.45
N ARG A 189 11.06 5.13 18.42
CA ARG A 189 11.91 4.78 19.56
C ARG A 189 12.78 5.96 20.00
N GLU A 190 13.38 6.69 19.07
CA GLU A 190 14.20 7.88 19.34
C GLU A 190 13.36 8.97 20.02
N SER A 191 12.16 9.25 19.51
CA SER A 191 11.28 10.25 20.11
C SER A 191 10.73 9.81 21.49
N SER A 192 10.46 8.52 21.68
CA SER A 192 10.02 7.99 22.97
C SER A 192 11.10 8.10 24.03
N LYS A 193 12.37 7.92 23.66
CA LYS A 193 13.52 8.12 24.56
C LYS A 193 13.62 9.57 24.99
N SER A 194 13.59 10.51 24.03
CA SER A 194 13.71 11.94 24.32
C SER A 194 12.56 12.45 25.23
N ILE A 195 11.33 11.95 25.03
CA ILE A 195 10.18 12.28 25.89
C ILE A 195 10.39 11.73 27.31
N ASN A 196 10.93 10.52 27.46
CA ASN A 196 11.16 9.92 28.76
C ASN A 196 12.32 10.60 29.50
N GLU A 197 13.37 11.02 28.79
CA GLU A 197 14.47 11.81 29.34
C GLU A 197 13.98 13.17 29.82
N ALA A 198 13.22 13.89 29.00
CA ALA A 198 12.60 15.17 29.39
C ALA A 198 11.65 15.04 30.61
N LYS A 199 10.91 13.90 30.71
CA LYS A 199 10.08 13.63 31.89
C LYS A 199 10.91 13.31 33.13
N ARG A 200 12.08 12.67 33.00
CA ARG A 200 12.98 12.41 34.13
C ARG A 200 13.63 13.69 34.62
N GLU A 201 14.06 14.56 33.71
CA GLU A 201 14.59 15.87 34.04
C GLU A 201 13.56 16.77 34.74
N SER A 202 12.30 16.74 34.30
CA SER A 202 11.22 17.51 34.92
C SER A 202 10.78 16.95 36.29
N LYS A 203 11.03 15.67 36.58
CA LYS A 203 10.72 15.03 37.86
C LYS A 203 11.86 15.16 38.89
N ASN A 204 13.07 15.50 38.48
CA ASN A 204 14.21 15.73 39.34
C ASN A 204 14.67 17.22 39.20
N PRO A 205 13.95 18.19 39.79
CA PRO A 205 14.37 19.60 39.75
C PRO A 205 15.55 19.92 40.67
N SER A 206 16.16 18.92 41.30
CA SER A 206 17.18 19.08 42.33
C SER A 206 18.63 18.94 41.85
N VAL A 207 18.91 19.12 40.57
CA VAL A 207 20.23 19.56 40.11
C VAL A 207 20.07 21.02 39.65
N GLU A 208 19.72 21.87 40.60
CA GLU A 208 20.00 23.29 40.53
C GLU A 208 21.49 23.43 40.24
N LYS A 209 21.82 23.78 39.01
CA LYS A 209 23.19 24.22 38.70
C LYS A 209 23.45 25.37 39.63
N GLU A 210 24.28 25.13 40.65
CA GLU A 210 24.86 26.20 41.43
C GLU A 210 25.44 27.22 40.44
N LEU A 211 24.74 28.29 40.23
CA LEU A 211 25.28 29.47 39.58
C LEU A 211 26.51 29.85 40.37
N PRO A 212 27.69 30.05 39.77
CA PRO A 212 28.86 30.53 40.48
C PRO A 212 28.43 31.79 41.20
N LYS A 213 28.58 31.80 42.54
CA LYS A 213 28.28 32.97 43.38
C LYS A 213 29.08 34.14 42.80
N PRO A 214 28.48 35.31 42.63
CA PRO A 214 29.23 36.46 42.17
C PRO A 214 30.33 36.73 43.19
N ILE A 215 31.56 36.79 42.70
CA ILE A 215 32.76 37.17 43.47
C ILE A 215 32.41 38.54 44.03
N LYS A 216 32.30 38.62 45.38
CA LYS A 216 32.23 39.92 46.07
C LYS A 216 33.53 40.60 45.79
N GLU A 217 33.52 41.64 45.01
CA GLU A 217 34.62 42.58 44.93
C GLU A 217 34.87 43.17 46.33
N GLU A 218 36.03 42.85 46.89
CA GLU A 218 36.52 43.52 48.08
C GLU A 218 36.73 45.01 47.75
N PRO A 219 36.29 45.95 48.61
CA PRO A 219 36.47 47.36 48.34
C PRO A 219 38.00 47.66 48.37
N GLU A 220 38.50 48.23 47.26
CA GLU A 220 39.87 48.75 47.16
C GLU A 220 40.13 49.72 48.29
N GLU A 221 41.06 49.35 49.15
CA GLU A 221 41.60 50.18 50.22
C GLU A 221 42.40 51.31 49.58
N LYS A 222 41.85 52.54 49.64
CA LYS A 222 42.52 53.76 49.19
C LYS A 222 43.77 53.99 50.01
N GLN A 223 44.91 53.78 49.43
CA GLN A 223 46.19 54.25 50.03
C GLN A 223 46.23 55.76 50.02
N PRO A 224 46.58 56.42 51.16
CA PRO A 224 46.73 57.85 51.21
C PRO A 224 48.04 58.29 50.54
N TYR A 225 47.97 59.18 49.61
CA TYR A 225 49.15 59.88 49.08
C TYR A 225 49.80 60.71 50.15
N ALA A 226 51.02 60.39 50.52
CA ALA A 226 51.91 61.25 51.31
C ALA A 226 52.70 62.12 50.32
N SER A 227 52.67 63.39 50.63
CA SER A 227 53.36 64.56 50.03
C SER A 227 54.87 64.36 49.80
#